data_ede23db4f4d9f25a48c2f0b6cf38bbb1
#
_entry.id   ede23db4f4d9f25a48c2f0b6cf38bbb1
#
_cell.length_a   1.000
_cell.length_b   1.000
_cell.length_c   1.000
_cell.angle_alpha   90.00
_cell.angle_beta   90.00
_cell.angle_gamma   90.00
#
_symmetry.space_group_name_H-M   'P 1'
#
loop_
_entity.id
_entity.type
_entity.pdbx_description
1 polymer ?
#
loop_
_entity_poly.entity_id
_entity_poly.type
_entity_poly.pdbx_seq_one_letter_code
_entity_poly.pdbx_strand_id
1 'polypeptide(L)'
;TGTWTFEPIKGWQNNLRASRRTWGAHDKGYYTADYPDQRSTGHTGYAYQSYGSSYTNELEFTSNYQMSIGQHRFDALAGYSYQYTQNSGFNANNTDFPNDFFQYNNLGLGAYLKDGKAGMGSYKNDSKLIGFFGRISYGFADKYNILASIRREGSSRFGANHKWGTF
;
A
#
# COMPACT_ATOMS: atom_id res chain seq x y z
N THR A 1 -6.02 9.51 -9.67
CA THR A 1 -4.78 10.30 -9.71
C THR A 1 -5.08 11.66 -10.34
N GLY A 2 -4.65 12.73 -9.69
CA GLY A 2 -4.66 14.08 -10.22
C GLY A 2 -3.24 14.64 -10.26
N THR A 3 -2.92 15.43 -11.27
CA THR A 3 -1.64 16.12 -11.41
C THR A 3 -1.92 17.56 -11.81
N TRP A 4 -1.27 18.51 -11.13
CA TRP A 4 -1.31 19.93 -11.43
C TRP A 4 0.10 20.41 -11.69
N THR A 5 0.27 21.13 -12.80
CA THR A 5 1.54 21.72 -13.18
C THR A 5 1.39 23.24 -13.20
N PHE A 6 2.36 23.95 -12.64
CA PHE A 6 2.40 25.40 -12.58
C PHE A 6 3.81 25.90 -12.87
N GLU A 7 3.94 26.82 -13.82
CA GLU A 7 5.19 27.45 -14.24
C GLU A 7 5.09 28.96 -13.99
N PRO A 8 5.55 29.48 -12.84
CA PRO A 8 5.43 30.90 -12.51
C PRO A 8 6.33 31.80 -13.37
N ILE A 9 7.49 31.29 -13.75
CA ILE A 9 8.42 31.92 -14.68
C ILE A 9 9.03 30.84 -15.58
N LYS A 10 9.48 31.25 -16.78
CA LYS A 10 10.08 30.33 -17.75
C LYS A 10 11.22 29.51 -17.14
N GLY A 11 11.13 28.21 -17.26
CA GLY A 11 12.10 27.26 -16.73
C GLY A 11 11.89 26.85 -15.28
N TRP A 12 10.89 27.40 -14.55
CA TRP A 12 10.56 26.97 -13.20
C TRP A 12 9.23 26.24 -13.17
N GLN A 13 9.29 24.95 -13.20
CA GLN A 13 8.13 24.07 -13.24
C GLN A 13 7.87 23.43 -11.86
N ASN A 14 6.63 23.57 -11.38
CA ASN A 14 6.16 22.97 -10.16
C ASN A 14 5.07 21.95 -10.49
N ASN A 15 5.19 20.75 -9.94
CA ASN A 15 4.20 19.69 -10.12
C ASN A 15 3.71 19.20 -8.76
N LEU A 16 2.40 19.14 -8.61
CA LEU A 16 1.74 18.50 -7.49
C LEU A 16 0.95 17.30 -8.01
N ARG A 17 1.25 16.12 -7.49
CA ARG A 17 0.57 14.88 -7.82
C ARG A 17 -0.08 14.32 -6.56
N ALA A 18 -1.38 14.04 -6.65
CA ALA A 18 -2.12 13.33 -5.62
C ALA A 18 -2.74 12.06 -6.20
N SER A 19 -2.61 10.96 -5.49
CA SER A 19 -3.21 9.69 -5.90
C SER A 19 -3.81 8.95 -4.72
N ARG A 20 -4.86 8.20 -5.00
CA ARG A 20 -5.41 7.18 -4.11
C ARG A 20 -5.57 5.89 -4.89
N ARG A 21 -4.99 4.82 -4.35
CA ARG A 21 -5.16 3.46 -4.82
C ARG A 21 -5.90 2.67 -3.75
N THR A 22 -6.93 1.93 -4.14
CA THR A 22 -7.67 1.04 -3.27
C THR A 22 -7.64 -0.37 -3.86
N TRP A 23 -7.58 -1.35 -2.99
CA TRP A 23 -7.68 -2.75 -3.33
C TRP A 23 -8.55 -3.44 -2.29
N GLY A 24 -9.34 -4.42 -2.73
CA GLY A 24 -10.14 -5.25 -1.84
C GLY A 24 -10.31 -6.64 -2.45
N ALA A 25 -10.30 -7.66 -1.59
CA ALA A 25 -10.58 -9.04 -1.97
C ALA A 25 -11.55 -9.64 -0.96
N HIS A 26 -12.47 -10.45 -1.46
CA HIS A 26 -13.36 -11.28 -0.69
C HIS A 26 -13.12 -12.72 -1.11
N ASP A 27 -12.59 -13.51 -0.19
CA ASP A 27 -12.34 -14.92 -0.38
C ASP A 27 -13.33 -15.72 0.47
N LYS A 28 -13.88 -16.80 -0.12
CA LYS A 28 -14.90 -17.61 0.54
C LYS A 28 -14.89 -19.01 -0.04
N GLY A 29 -15.18 -19.99 0.78
CA GLY A 29 -15.21 -21.37 0.35
C GLY A 29 -16.04 -22.24 1.28
N TYR A 30 -16.43 -23.37 0.73
CA TYR A 30 -17.13 -24.44 1.42
C TYR A 30 -16.58 -25.79 1.01
N TYR A 31 -16.29 -26.63 1.98
CA TYR A 31 -15.91 -28.01 1.80
C TYR A 31 -17.01 -28.91 2.39
N THR A 32 -17.58 -29.78 1.55
CA THR A 32 -18.63 -30.72 1.97
C THR A 32 -18.08 -31.80 2.89
N ALA A 33 -18.95 -32.54 3.55
CA ALA A 33 -18.58 -33.72 4.35
C ALA A 33 -17.78 -34.77 3.54
N ASP A 34 -18.01 -34.84 2.24
CA ASP A 34 -17.33 -35.81 1.35
C ASP A 34 -15.94 -35.37 0.92
N TYR A 35 -15.54 -34.13 1.20
CA TYR A 35 -14.20 -33.67 0.90
C TYR A 35 -13.16 -34.46 1.73
N PRO A 36 -12.04 -34.90 1.11
CA PRO A 36 -11.11 -35.83 1.74
C PRO A 36 -10.66 -35.45 3.16
N ASP A 37 -10.36 -34.17 3.39
CA ASP A 37 -9.95 -33.64 4.68
C ASP A 37 -11.07 -33.72 5.73
N GLN A 38 -12.31 -33.35 5.34
CA GLN A 38 -13.47 -33.41 6.23
C GLN A 38 -13.79 -34.87 6.62
N ARG A 39 -13.72 -35.77 5.63
CA ARG A 39 -13.90 -37.19 5.81
C ARG A 39 -12.88 -37.82 6.76
N SER A 40 -11.62 -37.46 6.63
CA SER A 40 -10.54 -38.01 7.47
C SER A 40 -10.64 -37.57 8.92
N THR A 41 -11.19 -36.39 9.17
CA THR A 41 -11.38 -35.80 10.51
C THR A 41 -12.77 -36.05 11.10
N GLY A 42 -13.69 -36.63 10.33
CA GLY A 42 -15.07 -36.90 10.76
C GLY A 42 -15.98 -35.66 10.81
N HIS A 43 -15.61 -34.58 10.13
CA HIS A 43 -16.39 -33.34 10.06
C HIS A 43 -17.44 -33.37 8.96
N THR A 44 -18.59 -32.72 9.21
CA THR A 44 -19.72 -32.65 8.28
C THR A 44 -19.76 -31.42 7.41
N GLY A 45 -18.61 -30.74 7.25
CA GLY A 45 -18.43 -29.59 6.40
C GLY A 45 -17.65 -28.45 7.06
N TYR A 46 -16.96 -27.66 6.24
CA TYR A 46 -16.21 -26.50 6.68
C TYR A 46 -16.48 -25.32 5.75
N ALA A 47 -16.77 -24.17 6.33
CA ALA A 47 -16.99 -22.94 5.59
C ALA A 47 -16.09 -21.80 6.11
N TYR A 48 -15.64 -20.96 5.21
CA TYR A 48 -14.92 -19.74 5.56
C TYR A 48 -15.32 -18.55 4.69
N GLN A 49 -15.16 -17.38 5.26
CA GLN A 49 -15.17 -16.12 4.54
C GLN A 49 -14.06 -15.23 5.08
N SER A 50 -13.36 -14.55 4.19
CA SER A 50 -12.39 -13.51 4.54
C SER A 50 -12.56 -12.30 3.65
N TYR A 51 -12.33 -11.12 4.22
CA TYR A 51 -12.30 -9.86 3.51
C TYR A 51 -11.02 -9.11 3.84
N GLY A 52 -10.29 -8.74 2.82
CA GLY A 52 -9.10 -7.91 2.93
C GLY A 52 -9.26 -6.62 2.14
N SER A 53 -8.82 -5.52 2.69
CA SER A 53 -8.79 -4.24 2.00
C SER A 53 -7.50 -3.48 2.27
N SER A 54 -7.05 -2.77 1.27
CA SER A 54 -5.89 -1.89 1.34
C SER A 54 -6.19 -0.58 0.63
N TYR A 55 -5.75 0.53 1.19
CA TYR A 55 -5.67 1.76 0.43
C TYR A 55 -4.34 2.47 0.67
N THR A 56 -3.85 3.12 -0.37
CA THR A 56 -2.65 3.95 -0.35
C THR A 56 -3.00 5.32 -0.89
N ASN A 57 -2.73 6.34 -0.07
CA ASN A 57 -2.79 7.75 -0.48
C ASN A 57 -1.36 8.24 -0.68
N GLU A 58 -1.11 8.89 -1.80
CA GLU A 58 0.19 9.47 -2.14
C GLU A 58 0.03 10.94 -2.49
N LEU A 59 0.97 11.74 -2.01
CA LEU A 59 1.14 13.14 -2.37
C LEU A 59 2.61 13.35 -2.71
N GLU A 60 2.87 13.89 -3.88
CA GLU A 60 4.21 14.25 -4.33
C GLU A 60 4.20 15.67 -4.86
N PHE A 61 5.14 16.45 -4.39
CA PHE A 61 5.42 17.78 -4.89
C PHE A 61 6.85 17.83 -5.41
N THR A 62 7.03 18.36 -6.62
CA THR A 62 8.35 18.60 -7.20
C THR A 62 8.43 20.02 -7.75
N SER A 63 9.56 20.66 -7.53
CA SER A 63 9.91 21.96 -8.04
C SER A 63 11.21 21.83 -8.83
N ASN A 64 11.17 22.08 -10.10
CA ASN A 64 12.31 21.99 -11.03
C ASN A 64 12.59 23.36 -11.65
N TYR A 65 13.82 23.81 -11.57
CA TYR A 65 14.28 25.04 -12.21
C TYR A 65 15.41 24.74 -13.17
N GLN A 66 15.23 25.18 -14.41
CA GLN A 66 16.21 25.02 -15.47
C GLN A 66 16.63 26.39 -16.02
N MET A 67 17.92 26.59 -16.15
CA MET A 67 18.49 27.84 -16.67
C MET A 67 19.70 27.54 -17.54
N SER A 68 19.80 28.28 -18.64
CA SER A 68 20.97 28.25 -19.53
C SER A 68 21.50 29.67 -19.77
N ILE A 69 22.79 29.89 -19.53
CA ILE A 69 23.48 31.17 -19.72
C ILE A 69 24.76 30.89 -20.48
N GLY A 70 24.81 31.30 -21.73
CA GLY A 70 25.95 31.04 -22.63
C GLY A 70 26.20 29.53 -22.75
N GLN A 71 27.37 29.08 -22.32
CA GLN A 71 27.77 27.66 -22.35
C GLN A 71 27.43 26.91 -21.04
N HIS A 72 26.79 27.58 -20.08
CA HIS A 72 26.44 26.99 -18.77
C HIS A 72 25.00 26.55 -18.78
N ARG A 73 24.74 25.35 -18.28
CA ARG A 73 23.42 24.74 -18.11
C ARG A 73 23.24 24.29 -16.67
N PHE A 74 22.18 24.76 -16.03
CA PHE A 74 21.82 24.42 -14.64
C PHE A 74 20.44 23.77 -14.63
N ASP A 75 20.31 22.69 -13.89
CA ASP A 75 19.05 22.04 -13.56
C ASP A 75 19.05 21.74 -12.07
N ALA A 76 18.07 22.25 -11.36
CA ALA A 76 17.90 22.02 -9.93
C ALA A 76 16.47 21.52 -9.65
N LEU A 77 16.37 20.39 -8.97
CA LEU A 77 15.10 19.79 -8.56
C LEU A 77 15.08 19.64 -7.04
N ALA A 78 13.96 20.03 -6.43
CA ALA A 78 13.64 19.71 -5.05
C ALA A 78 12.27 19.06 -5.00
N GLY A 79 12.08 18.12 -4.08
CA GLY A 79 10.82 17.41 -3.99
C GLY A 79 10.51 16.92 -2.59
N TYR A 80 9.22 16.71 -2.39
CA TYR A 80 8.61 16.14 -1.19
C TYR A 80 7.66 15.01 -1.60
N SER A 81 7.70 13.90 -0.89
CA SER A 81 6.76 12.81 -1.07
C SER A 81 6.17 12.37 0.27
N TYR A 82 4.90 12.06 0.27
CA TYR A 82 4.17 11.49 1.39
C TYR A 82 3.35 10.31 0.92
N GLN A 83 3.46 9.18 1.62
CA GLN A 83 2.65 8.00 1.38
C GLN A 83 2.06 7.51 2.69
N TYR A 84 0.76 7.27 2.67
CA TYR A 84 0.03 6.62 3.74
C TYR A 84 -0.62 5.35 3.20
N THR A 85 -0.32 4.20 3.81
CA THR A 85 -0.93 2.92 3.47
C THR A 85 -1.64 2.36 4.68
N GLN A 86 -2.90 1.92 4.53
CA GLN A 86 -3.63 1.18 5.53
C GLN A 86 -4.08 -0.16 4.96
N ASN A 87 -3.88 -1.22 5.73
CA ASN A 87 -4.40 -2.55 5.46
C ASN A 87 -5.31 -2.96 6.59
N SER A 88 -6.44 -3.55 6.23
CA SER A 88 -7.39 -4.12 7.19
C SER A 88 -8.02 -5.38 6.62
N GLY A 89 -8.42 -6.26 7.50
CA GLY A 89 -9.10 -7.47 7.09
C GLY A 89 -9.80 -8.13 8.26
N PHE A 90 -10.67 -8.99 7.88
CA PHE A 90 -11.41 -9.85 8.83
C PHE A 90 -11.57 -11.23 8.20
N ASN A 91 -11.60 -12.26 9.01
CA ASN A 91 -11.93 -13.63 8.60
C ASN A 91 -12.85 -14.29 9.62
N ALA A 92 -13.65 -15.22 9.16
CA ALA A 92 -14.45 -16.11 9.98
C ALA A 92 -14.56 -17.47 9.32
N ASN A 93 -14.58 -18.51 10.13
CA ASN A 93 -14.82 -19.87 9.68
C ASN A 93 -15.65 -20.65 10.70
N ASN A 94 -16.29 -21.68 10.24
CA ASN A 94 -17.04 -22.59 11.08
C ASN A 94 -17.03 -24.01 10.50
N THR A 95 -17.33 -24.99 11.31
CA THR A 95 -17.25 -26.42 11.00
C THR A 95 -18.50 -27.13 11.49
N ASP A 96 -18.77 -28.32 10.95
CA ASP A 96 -19.90 -29.19 11.28
C ASP A 96 -21.26 -28.59 10.96
N PHE A 97 -21.52 -28.42 9.69
CA PHE A 97 -22.79 -27.92 9.14
C PHE A 97 -23.85 -29.05 9.11
N PRO A 98 -25.12 -28.73 9.40
CA PRO A 98 -26.20 -29.72 9.38
C PRO A 98 -26.55 -30.20 7.96
N ASN A 99 -26.21 -29.42 6.94
CA ASN A 99 -26.39 -29.73 5.52
C ASN A 99 -25.59 -28.73 4.67
N ASP A 100 -25.44 -29.02 3.37
CA ASP A 100 -24.66 -28.24 2.42
C ASP A 100 -25.44 -27.07 1.74
N PHE A 101 -26.68 -26.85 2.14
CA PHE A 101 -27.56 -25.92 1.42
C PHE A 101 -27.09 -24.47 1.44
N PHE A 102 -26.69 -23.97 2.59
CA PHE A 102 -26.26 -22.57 2.73
C PHE A 102 -24.78 -22.36 2.43
N GLN A 103 -23.99 -23.44 2.49
CA GLN A 103 -22.54 -23.37 2.29
C GLN A 103 -21.89 -22.24 3.12
N TYR A 104 -21.06 -21.41 2.50
CA TYR A 104 -20.41 -20.24 3.13
C TYR A 104 -21.38 -19.07 3.39
N ASN A 105 -22.62 -19.09 2.89
CA ASN A 105 -23.52 -17.94 3.02
C ASN A 105 -24.14 -17.82 4.42
N ASN A 106 -24.03 -18.84 5.26
CA ASN A 106 -24.47 -18.78 6.66
C ASN A 106 -23.50 -19.53 7.57
N LEU A 107 -22.41 -18.87 7.93
CA LEU A 107 -21.42 -19.43 8.84
C LEU A 107 -21.97 -19.78 10.24
N GLY A 108 -23.03 -19.09 10.66
CA GLY A 108 -23.64 -19.30 11.98
C GLY A 108 -24.28 -20.68 12.19
N LEU A 109 -24.51 -21.46 11.11
CA LEU A 109 -25.10 -22.79 11.20
C LEU A 109 -24.14 -23.89 11.66
N GLY A 110 -22.83 -23.71 11.51
CA GLY A 110 -21.84 -24.69 11.92
C GLY A 110 -21.83 -24.85 13.45
N ALA A 111 -21.70 -26.10 13.92
CA ALA A 111 -21.77 -26.42 15.33
C ALA A 111 -20.62 -25.82 16.14
N TYR A 112 -19.46 -25.65 15.59
CA TYR A 112 -18.27 -25.13 16.27
C TYR A 112 -18.47 -23.74 16.86
N LEU A 113 -19.40 -22.93 16.32
CA LEU A 113 -19.73 -21.63 16.93
C LEU A 113 -20.30 -21.79 18.34
N LYS A 114 -21.22 -22.75 18.53
CA LYS A 114 -21.85 -23.03 19.84
C LYS A 114 -20.83 -23.60 20.81
N ASP A 115 -19.87 -24.38 20.33
CA ASP A 115 -18.83 -25.02 21.13
C ASP A 115 -17.64 -24.07 21.44
N GLY A 116 -17.68 -22.82 20.95
CA GLY A 116 -16.59 -21.88 21.14
C GLY A 116 -15.32 -22.21 20.34
N LYS A 117 -15.45 -23.03 19.28
CA LYS A 117 -14.34 -23.52 18.44
C LYS A 117 -14.29 -22.85 17.07
N ALA A 118 -15.30 -22.08 16.67
CA ALA A 118 -15.31 -21.35 15.43
C ALA A 118 -14.19 -20.29 15.40
N GLY A 119 -13.53 -20.16 14.24
CA GLY A 119 -12.45 -19.19 14.07
C GLY A 119 -13.00 -17.83 13.66
N MET A 120 -12.48 -16.77 14.31
CA MET A 120 -12.75 -15.38 13.91
C MET A 120 -11.56 -14.51 14.22
N GLY A 121 -11.19 -13.64 13.26
CA GLY A 121 -10.08 -12.72 13.44
C GLY A 121 -10.23 -11.46 12.63
N SER A 122 -9.59 -10.39 13.09
CA SER A 122 -9.52 -9.14 12.35
C SER A 122 -8.19 -8.44 12.62
N TYR A 123 -7.76 -7.61 11.67
CA TYR A 123 -6.57 -6.80 11.81
C TYR A 123 -6.74 -5.46 11.13
N LYS A 124 -6.00 -4.48 11.63
CA LYS A 124 -5.82 -3.19 10.99
C LYS A 124 -4.42 -2.68 11.31
N ASN A 125 -3.67 -2.35 10.27
CA ASN A 125 -2.36 -1.73 10.39
C ASN A 125 -2.20 -0.61 9.39
N ASP A 126 -1.35 0.35 9.71
CA ASP A 126 -1.02 1.45 8.83
C ASP A 126 0.48 1.77 8.84
N SER A 127 0.91 2.43 7.80
CA SER A 127 2.28 2.93 7.70
C SER A 127 2.32 4.26 6.96
N LYS A 128 3.31 5.07 7.31
CA LYS A 128 3.59 6.37 6.71
C LYS A 128 5.03 6.38 6.22
N LEU A 129 5.23 6.92 5.04
CA LEU A 129 6.53 7.18 4.45
C LEU A 129 6.58 8.65 4.03
N ILE A 130 7.63 9.36 4.43
CA ILE A 130 7.86 10.75 4.07
C ILE A 130 9.25 10.83 3.44
N GLY A 131 9.37 11.51 2.31
CA GLY A 131 10.64 11.69 1.63
C GLY A 131 10.87 13.15 1.24
N PHE A 132 12.11 13.61 1.43
CA PHE A 132 12.62 14.84 0.87
C PHE A 132 13.76 14.49 -0.07
N PHE A 133 13.81 15.09 -1.24
CA PHE A 133 14.86 14.81 -2.21
C PHE A 133 15.25 16.06 -2.98
N GLY A 134 16.50 16.09 -3.39
CA GLY A 134 17.04 17.15 -4.21
C GLY A 134 18.07 16.61 -5.20
N ARG A 135 18.17 17.26 -6.34
CA ARG A 135 19.14 16.97 -7.39
C ARG A 135 19.61 18.27 -8.02
N ILE A 136 20.89 18.36 -8.25
CA ILE A 136 21.51 19.47 -9.00
C ILE A 136 22.32 18.86 -10.14
N SER A 137 22.12 19.37 -11.36
CA SER A 137 22.92 19.06 -12.52
C SER A 137 23.50 20.33 -13.10
N TYR A 138 24.79 20.29 -13.42
CA TYR A 138 25.50 21.38 -14.06
C TYR A 138 26.23 20.85 -15.28
N GLY A 139 26.03 21.53 -16.40
CA GLY A 139 26.74 21.26 -17.67
C GLY A 139 27.51 22.49 -18.15
N PHE A 140 28.68 22.26 -18.70
CA PHE A 140 29.53 23.31 -19.30
C PHE A 140 29.99 22.90 -20.70
N ALA A 141 29.76 23.77 -21.68
CA ALA A 141 30.18 23.67 -23.05
C ALA A 141 29.83 22.33 -23.74
N ASP A 142 28.75 21.66 -23.30
CA ASP A 142 28.34 20.31 -23.74
C ASP A 142 29.41 19.20 -23.54
N LYS A 143 30.47 19.49 -22.81
CA LYS A 143 31.61 18.58 -22.60
C LYS A 143 31.68 18.07 -21.15
N TYR A 144 31.37 18.92 -20.19
CA TYR A 144 31.50 18.60 -18.79
C TYR A 144 30.12 18.57 -18.12
N ASN A 145 29.79 17.50 -17.40
CA ASN A 145 28.55 17.38 -16.67
C ASN A 145 28.84 16.89 -15.25
N ILE A 146 28.25 17.54 -14.27
CA ILE A 146 28.30 17.17 -12.86
C ILE A 146 26.85 16.97 -12.38
N LEU A 147 26.59 15.87 -11.68
CA LEU A 147 25.31 15.56 -11.06
C LEU A 147 25.51 15.24 -9.59
N ALA A 148 24.72 15.85 -8.73
CA ALA A 148 24.62 15.50 -7.31
C ALA A 148 23.16 15.32 -6.93
N SER A 149 22.87 14.31 -6.10
CA SER A 149 21.53 14.06 -5.55
C SER A 149 21.59 13.68 -4.10
N ILE A 150 20.55 14.01 -3.35
CA ILE A 150 20.36 13.62 -1.96
C ILE A 150 18.89 13.23 -1.76
N ARG A 151 18.66 12.19 -0.95
CA ARG A 151 17.33 11.78 -0.52
C ARG A 151 17.34 11.47 0.96
N ARG A 152 16.38 12.00 1.70
CA ARG A 152 16.14 11.69 3.11
C ARG A 152 14.73 11.15 3.27
N GLU A 153 14.61 9.94 3.82
CA GLU A 153 13.34 9.27 4.01
C GLU A 153 13.08 8.92 5.47
N GLY A 154 11.84 9.10 5.90
CA GLY A 154 11.36 8.69 7.21
C GLY A 154 10.19 7.70 7.08
N SER A 155 10.26 6.59 7.81
CA SER A 155 9.21 5.57 7.84
C SER A 155 8.71 5.30 9.24
N SER A 156 7.37 5.18 9.38
CA SER A 156 6.74 4.78 10.64
C SER A 156 6.98 3.32 11.01
N ARG A 157 7.48 2.50 10.06
CA ARG A 157 7.77 1.08 10.29
C ARG A 157 9.06 0.82 11.07
N PHE A 158 9.93 1.81 11.12
CA PHE A 158 11.19 1.71 11.88
C PHE A 158 11.02 2.16 13.32
N GLY A 159 11.86 1.61 14.21
CA GLY A 159 11.86 1.92 15.63
C GLY A 159 12.08 3.40 15.92
N ALA A 160 11.74 3.84 17.13
CA ALA A 160 11.65 5.25 17.52
C ALA A 160 12.89 6.10 17.17
N ASN A 161 14.09 5.54 17.24
CA ASN A 161 15.36 6.28 17.02
C ASN A 161 15.98 6.04 15.63
N HIS A 162 15.36 5.26 14.76
CA HIS A 162 15.90 4.88 13.45
C HIS A 162 14.91 5.13 12.29
N LYS A 163 14.01 6.10 12.47
CA LYS A 163 12.94 6.38 11.49
C LYS A 163 13.44 7.02 10.20
N TRP A 164 14.63 7.61 10.20
CA TRP A 164 15.16 8.38 9.08
C TRP A 164 16.42 7.78 8.50
N GLY A 165 16.48 7.71 7.16
CA GLY A 165 17.67 7.38 6.39
C GLY A 165 18.02 8.50 5.40
N THR A 166 19.30 8.66 5.10
CA THR A 166 19.78 9.60 4.07
C THR A 166 20.62 8.84 3.07
N PHE A 167 20.40 9.08 1.79
CA PHE A 167 21.00 8.40 0.66
C PHE A 167 21.58 9.40 -0.34
#